data_45a5c02811984725042a530f91653841
#
_entry.id   45a5c02811984725042a530f91653841
#
_cell.length_a   1.000
_cell.length_b   1.000
_cell.length_c   1.000
_cell.angle_alpha   90.00
_cell.angle_beta   90.00
_cell.angle_gamma   90.00
#
_symmetry.space_group_name_H-M   'P 1'
#
loop_
_entity.id
_entity.type
_entity.pdbx_description
1 polymer ?
#
loop_
_entity_poly.entity_id
_entity_poly.type
_entity_poly.pdbx_seq_one_letter_code
_entity_poly.pdbx_strand_id
1 'polypeptide(L)'
;MSALLTVRDLSVHAGRQTLLRDVCCTLHEGEALTLIGQSGAGKSLIAQAIMGNLPASLRAGGEITIGTASSRAEDVAARRGLWGRRIGLLPQEPWLALDPTMPVLRQIEETYRYVRQDAGPLSPARLARDALARLGLQGKERHLPHQLSGGMAQRVAFAAVLASGAPLLIADEPTKGLDEAMRNEVVTLLREALLEGCALLTITHDLEVAAALGGQVQVLQNGEQVESGACTQVLSKPRHPYTQALVAAQPKHWAPLPPNAPARLLLAAEGLGQSLGGQRLFEGLDLSIRAGERIAVSGPSGCGKTTLGNLLLGLLPPDQGRIIRHEMRPHGFQKLYQDPVAAFAPRQTLRRSLRDLCALHRQPVARLDGLLDDLGLGAGLLERPPGGVSGGELQRVALARALLLEPSLIFADEPTSRLDLLTQQQTLEVLLRSAEARQSAVLLVTHDRHLARWFSPAQVILDTRSNPDTTADSSHGSDHSVRSLPPGVPPLSAALRTPQAAQHRAPRRAPAAVR
;
A
#
# COMPACT_ATOMS: atom_id res chain seq x y z
N MET A 1 6.43 -33.88 3.71
CA MET A 1 5.70 -33.20 2.62
C MET A 1 6.68 -32.94 1.50
N SER A 2 6.31 -33.18 0.22
CA SER A 2 7.18 -32.88 -0.93
C SER A 2 7.24 -31.39 -1.16
N ALA A 3 8.42 -30.87 -1.53
CA ALA A 3 8.56 -29.46 -1.89
C ALA A 3 7.81 -29.19 -3.21
N LEU A 4 6.97 -28.14 -3.22
CA LEU A 4 6.27 -27.70 -4.43
C LEU A 4 7.14 -26.75 -5.27
N LEU A 5 7.87 -25.86 -4.62
CA LEU A 5 8.85 -24.97 -5.25
C LEU A 5 10.21 -25.17 -4.60
N THR A 6 11.23 -25.37 -5.42
CA THR A 6 12.64 -25.33 -4.97
C THR A 6 13.42 -24.46 -5.94
N VAL A 7 14.10 -23.47 -5.41
CA VAL A 7 15.02 -22.58 -6.14
C VAL A 7 16.41 -22.80 -5.56
N ARG A 8 17.40 -23.10 -6.42
CA ARG A 8 18.80 -23.32 -6.03
C ARG A 8 19.71 -22.39 -6.81
N ASP A 9 20.57 -21.71 -6.08
CA ASP A 9 21.65 -20.85 -6.59
C ASP A 9 21.19 -19.86 -7.68
N LEU A 10 19.98 -19.29 -7.48
CA LEU A 10 19.41 -18.33 -8.42
C LEU A 10 20.22 -17.05 -8.42
N SER A 11 20.86 -16.77 -9.55
CA SER A 11 21.59 -15.54 -9.78
C SER A 11 21.05 -14.84 -11.02
N VAL A 12 20.96 -13.50 -10.99
CA VAL A 12 20.48 -12.67 -12.10
C VAL A 12 21.46 -11.55 -12.40
N HIS A 13 21.79 -11.39 -13.68
CA HIS A 13 22.77 -10.43 -14.15
C HIS A 13 22.20 -9.48 -15.22
N ALA A 14 22.60 -8.20 -15.14
CA ALA A 14 22.40 -7.18 -16.17
C ALA A 14 23.78 -6.83 -16.77
N GLY A 15 24.16 -7.46 -17.88
CA GLY A 15 25.50 -7.37 -18.42
C GLY A 15 26.55 -7.86 -17.40
N ARG A 16 27.40 -6.94 -16.88
CA ARG A 16 28.41 -7.25 -15.85
C ARG A 16 27.92 -7.05 -14.42
N GLN A 17 26.78 -6.43 -14.22
CA GLN A 17 26.23 -6.17 -12.90
C GLN A 17 25.44 -7.36 -12.40
N THR A 18 25.75 -7.87 -11.22
CA THR A 18 24.96 -8.88 -10.52
C THR A 18 23.82 -8.19 -9.76
N LEU A 19 22.59 -8.59 -10.05
CA LEU A 19 21.36 -8.07 -9.42
C LEU A 19 20.83 -9.01 -8.34
N LEU A 20 21.03 -10.33 -8.51
CA LEU A 20 20.76 -11.36 -7.51
C LEU A 20 21.93 -12.31 -7.46
N ARG A 21 22.28 -12.79 -6.26
CA ARG A 21 23.39 -13.71 -6.02
C ARG A 21 22.93 -14.90 -5.18
N ASP A 22 23.04 -16.10 -5.75
CA ASP A 22 22.91 -17.39 -5.09
C ASP A 22 21.71 -17.53 -4.14
N VAL A 23 20.55 -17.02 -4.59
CA VAL A 23 19.31 -17.05 -3.80
C VAL A 23 18.74 -18.47 -3.84
N CYS A 24 18.49 -19.04 -2.66
CA CYS A 24 17.88 -20.35 -2.49
C CYS A 24 16.58 -20.24 -1.70
N CYS A 25 15.54 -20.95 -2.12
CA CYS A 25 14.32 -21.09 -1.33
C CYS A 25 13.62 -22.42 -1.60
N THR A 26 12.86 -22.88 -0.59
CA THR A 26 11.99 -24.06 -0.70
C THR A 26 10.65 -23.71 -0.11
N LEU A 27 9.57 -24.15 -0.77
CA LEU A 27 8.20 -23.91 -0.35
C LEU A 27 7.37 -25.18 -0.55
N HIS A 28 6.62 -25.58 0.48
CA HIS A 28 5.78 -26.76 0.46
C HIS A 28 4.30 -26.39 0.25
N GLU A 29 3.47 -27.37 -0.06
CA GLU A 29 2.03 -27.19 -0.16
C GLU A 29 1.44 -26.68 1.16
N GLY A 30 0.56 -25.68 1.09
CA GLY A 30 -0.06 -25.05 2.26
C GLY A 30 0.88 -24.16 3.07
N GLU A 31 2.11 -23.91 2.61
CA GLU A 31 3.06 -23.01 3.26
C GLU A 31 3.09 -21.62 2.63
N ALA A 32 3.40 -20.63 3.45
CA ALA A 32 3.71 -19.28 3.00
C ALA A 32 5.22 -19.00 3.11
N LEU A 33 5.80 -18.43 2.06
CA LEU A 33 7.11 -17.83 2.05
C LEU A 33 6.98 -16.36 1.66
N THR A 34 7.42 -15.45 2.52
CA THR A 34 7.40 -14.02 2.25
C THR A 34 8.80 -13.48 2.02
N LEU A 35 9.01 -12.83 0.87
CA LEU A 35 10.24 -12.11 0.55
C LEU A 35 10.09 -10.65 0.99
N ILE A 36 10.94 -10.20 1.91
CA ILE A 36 10.96 -8.82 2.41
C ILE A 36 12.29 -8.13 2.11
N GLY A 37 12.30 -6.81 2.07
CA GLY A 37 13.49 -5.99 1.81
C GLY A 37 13.12 -4.68 1.12
N GLN A 38 14.09 -3.78 0.98
CA GLN A 38 13.92 -2.49 0.31
C GLN A 38 13.52 -2.63 -1.16
N SER A 39 12.99 -1.53 -1.71
CA SER A 39 12.82 -1.39 -3.17
C SER A 39 14.17 -1.57 -3.87
N GLY A 40 14.18 -2.35 -4.95
CA GLY A 40 15.45 -2.66 -5.64
C GLY A 40 16.28 -3.80 -5.05
N ALA A 41 15.89 -4.41 -3.93
CA ALA A 41 16.61 -5.55 -3.34
C ALA A 41 16.54 -6.85 -4.19
N GLY A 42 15.81 -6.86 -5.30
CA GLY A 42 15.74 -8.01 -6.22
C GLY A 42 14.53 -8.93 -6.02
N LYS A 43 13.61 -8.62 -5.08
CA LYS A 43 12.45 -9.46 -4.76
C LYS A 43 11.61 -9.84 -5.98
N SER A 44 11.17 -8.88 -6.77
CA SER A 44 10.38 -9.12 -7.99
C SER A 44 11.18 -9.86 -9.08
N LEU A 45 12.52 -9.73 -9.10
CA LEU A 45 13.34 -10.52 -10.02
C LEU A 45 13.29 -12.02 -9.69
N ILE A 46 13.18 -12.39 -8.41
CA ILE A 46 13.00 -13.79 -8.00
C ILE A 46 11.67 -14.32 -8.56
N ALA A 47 10.56 -13.59 -8.36
CA ALA A 47 9.26 -13.97 -8.91
C ALA A 47 9.29 -14.09 -10.43
N GLN A 48 9.89 -13.11 -11.12
CA GLN A 48 10.04 -13.11 -12.58
C GLN A 48 10.91 -14.28 -13.06
N ALA A 49 11.99 -14.62 -12.35
CA ALA A 49 12.80 -15.79 -12.67
C ALA A 49 12.01 -17.09 -12.51
N ILE A 50 11.24 -17.25 -11.42
CA ILE A 50 10.38 -18.40 -11.19
C ILE A 50 9.32 -18.50 -12.29
N MET A 51 8.70 -17.40 -12.66
CA MET A 51 7.73 -17.33 -13.76
C MET A 51 8.36 -17.58 -15.13
N GLY A 52 9.65 -17.30 -15.32
CA GLY A 52 10.29 -17.33 -16.62
C GLY A 52 9.89 -16.15 -17.51
N ASN A 53 9.68 -14.96 -16.93
CA ASN A 53 9.32 -13.73 -17.63
C ASN A 53 10.30 -12.58 -17.34
N LEU A 54 11.55 -12.90 -17.00
CA LEU A 54 12.61 -11.89 -16.90
C LEU A 54 12.77 -11.12 -18.21
N PRO A 55 13.03 -9.80 -18.15
CA PRO A 55 13.39 -9.01 -19.32
C PRO A 55 14.55 -9.63 -20.12
N ALA A 56 14.49 -9.55 -21.44
CA ALA A 56 15.51 -10.14 -22.34
C ALA A 56 16.93 -9.57 -22.13
N SER A 57 17.05 -8.39 -21.51
CA SER A 57 18.33 -7.76 -21.13
C SER A 57 18.99 -8.42 -19.91
N LEU A 58 18.27 -9.28 -19.18
CA LEU A 58 18.74 -9.97 -17.97
C LEU A 58 19.05 -11.42 -18.28
N ARG A 59 20.07 -11.94 -17.62
CA ARG A 59 20.44 -13.37 -17.67
C ARG A 59 20.29 -13.96 -16.29
N ALA A 60 19.63 -15.15 -16.20
CA ALA A 60 19.48 -15.89 -14.96
C ALA A 60 20.34 -17.16 -15.02
N GLY A 61 20.89 -17.57 -13.88
CA GLY A 61 21.54 -18.86 -13.62
C GLY A 61 20.90 -19.54 -12.42
N GLY A 62 21.16 -20.81 -12.25
CA GLY A 62 20.57 -21.63 -11.17
C GLY A 62 19.50 -22.61 -11.66
N GLU A 63 18.86 -23.30 -10.72
CA GLU A 63 17.85 -24.32 -10.98
C GLU A 63 16.53 -23.97 -10.29
N ILE A 64 15.42 -24.17 -11.01
CA ILE A 64 14.05 -23.95 -10.51
C ILE A 64 13.24 -25.23 -10.73
N THR A 65 12.72 -25.80 -9.65
CA THR A 65 11.85 -26.97 -9.67
C THR A 65 10.47 -26.60 -9.17
N ILE A 66 9.42 -26.94 -9.94
CA ILE A 66 8.02 -26.70 -9.60
C ILE A 66 7.25 -28.01 -9.70
N GLY A 67 6.86 -28.58 -8.56
CA GLY A 67 6.35 -29.94 -8.48
C GLY A 67 7.40 -30.94 -8.96
N THR A 68 7.12 -31.61 -10.07
CA THR A 68 8.06 -32.57 -10.70
C THR A 68 8.86 -31.98 -11.87
N ALA A 69 8.55 -30.74 -12.28
CA ALA A 69 9.21 -30.09 -13.40
C ALA A 69 10.43 -29.29 -12.92
N SER A 70 11.64 -29.77 -13.25
CA SER A 70 12.90 -29.07 -13.04
C SER A 70 13.40 -28.44 -14.32
N SER A 71 13.92 -27.22 -14.25
CA SER A 71 14.52 -26.50 -15.36
C SER A 71 15.60 -25.54 -14.89
N ARG A 72 16.54 -25.19 -15.78
CA ARG A 72 17.47 -24.09 -15.52
C ARG A 72 16.74 -22.77 -15.53
N ALA A 73 17.20 -21.81 -14.73
CA ALA A 73 16.57 -20.49 -14.64
C ALA A 73 16.56 -19.72 -15.99
N GLU A 74 17.49 -20.02 -16.89
CA GLU A 74 17.56 -19.50 -18.26
C GLU A 74 16.55 -20.12 -19.21
N ASP A 75 16.00 -21.32 -18.92
CA ASP A 75 15.03 -22.00 -19.79
C ASP A 75 13.61 -21.46 -19.53
N VAL A 76 13.32 -20.34 -20.14
CA VAL A 76 12.02 -19.64 -20.05
C VAL A 76 10.88 -20.49 -20.64
N ALA A 77 11.17 -21.24 -21.73
CA ALA A 77 10.16 -22.00 -22.47
C ALA A 77 9.57 -23.13 -21.61
N ALA A 78 10.41 -23.81 -20.83
CA ALA A 78 9.98 -24.88 -19.93
C ALA A 78 8.94 -24.41 -18.90
N ARG A 79 8.99 -23.14 -18.46
CA ARG A 79 8.08 -22.61 -17.43
C ARG A 79 6.79 -22.00 -17.97
N ARG A 80 6.78 -21.54 -19.23
CA ARG A 80 5.55 -20.98 -19.84
C ARG A 80 4.39 -21.96 -19.85
N GLY A 81 4.65 -23.24 -20.05
CA GLY A 81 3.64 -24.30 -20.02
C GLY A 81 3.00 -24.52 -18.63
N LEU A 82 3.60 -23.95 -17.58
CA LEU A 82 3.12 -24.08 -16.20
C LEU A 82 2.17 -22.95 -15.79
N TRP A 83 2.12 -21.84 -16.57
CA TRP A 83 1.30 -20.69 -16.23
C TRP A 83 -0.19 -21.04 -16.17
N GLY A 84 -0.85 -20.55 -15.13
CA GLY A 84 -2.24 -20.82 -14.83
C GLY A 84 -2.54 -22.25 -14.38
N ARG A 85 -1.69 -23.25 -14.72
CA ARG A 85 -1.89 -24.65 -14.36
C ARG A 85 -1.14 -25.07 -13.09
N ARG A 86 0.08 -24.60 -12.93
CA ARG A 86 0.95 -24.90 -11.80
C ARG A 86 1.34 -23.63 -11.04
N ILE A 87 1.37 -22.48 -11.73
CA ILE A 87 1.76 -21.20 -11.17
C ILE A 87 0.69 -20.17 -11.50
N GLY A 88 0.10 -19.56 -10.46
CA GLY A 88 -0.72 -18.35 -10.55
C GLY A 88 0.12 -17.14 -10.16
N LEU A 89 -0.06 -16.02 -10.86
CA LEU A 89 0.59 -14.74 -10.53
C LEU A 89 -0.46 -13.67 -10.25
N LEU A 90 -0.37 -13.08 -9.07
CA LEU A 90 -1.05 -11.83 -8.73
C LEU A 90 -0.01 -10.71 -8.82
N PRO A 91 0.00 -9.91 -9.89
CA PRO A 91 1.00 -8.86 -10.09
C PRO A 91 0.76 -7.67 -9.17
N GLN A 92 1.72 -6.75 -9.08
CA GLN A 92 1.71 -5.58 -8.20
C GLN A 92 0.46 -4.67 -8.39
N GLU A 93 -0.05 -4.58 -9.62
CA GLU A 93 -1.28 -3.83 -9.95
C GLU A 93 -2.27 -4.77 -10.64
N PRO A 94 -2.93 -5.68 -9.88
CA PRO A 94 -3.70 -6.77 -10.46
C PRO A 94 -4.84 -6.32 -11.37
N TRP A 95 -5.41 -5.14 -11.13
CA TRP A 95 -6.47 -4.57 -11.97
C TRP A 95 -6.01 -4.25 -13.39
N LEU A 96 -4.70 -4.02 -13.62
CA LEU A 96 -4.15 -3.81 -14.97
C LEU A 96 -4.07 -5.11 -15.78
N ALA A 97 -4.16 -6.27 -15.13
CA ALA A 97 -4.20 -7.56 -15.81
C ALA A 97 -5.59 -7.91 -16.35
N LEU A 98 -6.62 -7.14 -15.95
CA LEU A 98 -7.98 -7.34 -16.43
C LEU A 98 -8.16 -6.72 -17.83
N ASP A 99 -8.86 -7.44 -18.70
CA ASP A 99 -9.25 -6.91 -20.02
C ASP A 99 -10.29 -5.79 -19.85
N PRO A 100 -9.96 -4.53 -20.21
CA PRO A 100 -10.84 -3.39 -20.02
C PRO A 100 -12.14 -3.44 -20.85
N THR A 101 -12.19 -4.30 -21.87
CA THR A 101 -13.32 -4.44 -22.80
C THR A 101 -14.22 -5.63 -22.50
N MET A 102 -13.83 -6.49 -21.55
CA MET A 102 -14.55 -7.73 -21.23
C MET A 102 -15.25 -7.63 -19.85
N PRO A 103 -16.53 -8.02 -19.73
CA PRO A 103 -17.21 -8.12 -18.44
C PRO A 103 -16.47 -9.03 -17.47
N VAL A 104 -16.42 -8.63 -16.18
CA VAL A 104 -15.59 -9.33 -15.17
C VAL A 104 -15.99 -10.80 -14.97
N LEU A 105 -17.28 -11.13 -15.07
CA LEU A 105 -17.71 -12.53 -15.02
C LEU A 105 -17.06 -13.38 -16.09
N ARG A 106 -16.99 -12.85 -17.33
CA ARG A 106 -16.41 -13.57 -18.46
C ARG A 106 -14.93 -13.87 -18.28
N GLN A 107 -14.19 -12.92 -17.72
CA GLN A 107 -12.76 -13.10 -17.48
C GLN A 107 -12.49 -14.25 -16.51
N ILE A 108 -13.27 -14.35 -15.44
CA ILE A 108 -13.19 -15.47 -14.50
C ILE A 108 -13.70 -16.78 -15.13
N GLU A 109 -14.80 -16.72 -15.90
CA GLU A 109 -15.35 -17.88 -16.62
C GLU A 109 -14.35 -18.49 -17.59
N GLU A 110 -13.58 -17.66 -18.31
CA GLU A 110 -12.54 -18.13 -19.23
C GLU A 110 -11.44 -18.89 -18.50
N THR A 111 -11.05 -18.45 -17.30
CA THR A 111 -10.08 -19.19 -16.48
C THR A 111 -10.60 -20.58 -16.11
N TYR A 112 -11.85 -20.69 -15.67
CA TYR A 112 -12.46 -22.01 -15.39
C TYR A 112 -12.59 -22.88 -16.64
N ARG A 113 -12.86 -22.27 -17.80
CA ARG A 113 -13.10 -23.00 -19.05
C ARG A 113 -11.84 -23.50 -19.72
N TYR A 114 -10.78 -22.70 -19.73
CA TYR A 114 -9.60 -22.95 -20.56
C TYR A 114 -8.33 -23.27 -19.77
N VAL A 115 -8.28 -22.89 -18.50
CA VAL A 115 -7.08 -23.03 -17.68
C VAL A 115 -7.23 -24.14 -16.64
N ARG A 116 -8.36 -24.16 -15.91
CA ARG A 116 -8.60 -25.15 -14.85
C ARG A 116 -8.94 -26.51 -15.45
N GLN A 117 -8.15 -27.55 -15.09
CA GLN A 117 -8.34 -28.91 -15.61
C GLN A 117 -9.40 -29.70 -14.85
N ASP A 118 -9.61 -29.41 -13.55
CA ASP A 118 -10.48 -30.18 -12.63
C ASP A 118 -11.66 -29.34 -12.11
N ALA A 119 -12.39 -28.68 -13.02
CA ALA A 119 -13.52 -27.81 -12.64
C ALA A 119 -14.77 -28.58 -12.15
N GLY A 120 -14.76 -29.91 -12.22
CA GLY A 120 -15.89 -30.74 -11.83
C GLY A 120 -17.11 -30.62 -12.77
N PRO A 121 -18.31 -31.10 -12.35
CA PRO A 121 -19.49 -31.11 -13.21
C PRO A 121 -20.20 -29.76 -13.34
N LEU A 122 -19.77 -28.72 -12.60
CA LEU A 122 -20.42 -27.42 -12.64
C LEU A 122 -19.99 -26.61 -13.88
N SER A 123 -20.91 -25.84 -14.44
CA SER A 123 -20.58 -24.98 -15.58
C SER A 123 -19.61 -23.86 -15.16
N PRO A 124 -18.62 -23.51 -16.03
CA PRO A 124 -17.68 -22.41 -15.75
C PRO A 124 -18.36 -21.10 -15.36
N ALA A 125 -19.51 -20.78 -15.99
CA ALA A 125 -20.29 -19.58 -15.67
C ALA A 125 -20.87 -19.61 -14.25
N ARG A 126 -21.24 -20.78 -13.73
CA ARG A 126 -21.71 -20.92 -12.35
C ARG A 126 -20.55 -20.76 -11.36
N LEU A 127 -19.43 -21.44 -11.60
CA LEU A 127 -18.24 -21.30 -10.77
C LEU A 127 -17.74 -19.86 -10.72
N ALA A 128 -17.76 -19.16 -11.85
CA ALA A 128 -17.37 -17.75 -11.91
C ALA A 128 -18.33 -16.83 -11.10
N ARG A 129 -19.65 -17.08 -11.13
CA ARG A 129 -20.61 -16.34 -10.29
C ARG A 129 -20.39 -16.62 -8.80
N ASP A 130 -20.17 -17.87 -8.45
CA ASP A 130 -19.91 -18.29 -7.06
C ASP A 130 -18.60 -17.63 -6.55
N ALA A 131 -17.57 -17.56 -7.39
CA ALA A 131 -16.32 -16.86 -7.06
C ALA A 131 -16.52 -15.36 -6.84
N LEU A 132 -17.29 -14.67 -7.70
CA LEU A 132 -17.67 -13.26 -7.50
C LEU A 132 -18.49 -13.07 -6.22
N ALA A 133 -19.43 -13.98 -5.95
CA ALA A 133 -20.27 -13.91 -4.77
C ALA A 133 -19.48 -14.01 -3.46
N ARG A 134 -18.51 -14.95 -3.39
CA ARG A 134 -17.59 -15.10 -2.25
C ARG A 134 -16.80 -13.80 -1.96
N LEU A 135 -16.52 -13.02 -2.99
CA LEU A 135 -15.78 -11.76 -2.89
C LEU A 135 -16.67 -10.52 -2.71
N GLY A 136 -17.98 -10.71 -2.43
CA GLY A 136 -18.93 -9.61 -2.25
C GLY A 136 -19.18 -8.79 -3.52
N LEU A 137 -19.05 -9.41 -4.71
CA LEU A 137 -19.23 -8.75 -6.00
C LEU A 137 -20.51 -9.19 -6.73
N GLN A 138 -21.52 -9.67 -5.99
CA GLN A 138 -22.85 -9.97 -6.53
C GLN A 138 -23.46 -8.72 -7.19
N GLY A 139 -24.09 -8.92 -8.34
CA GLY A 139 -24.68 -7.84 -9.13
C GLY A 139 -23.66 -7.04 -9.97
N LYS A 140 -22.37 -7.40 -9.93
CA LYS A 140 -21.31 -6.77 -10.71
C LYS A 140 -20.86 -7.58 -11.92
N GLU A 141 -21.48 -8.70 -12.20
CA GLU A 141 -21.10 -9.70 -13.21
C GLU A 141 -20.91 -9.11 -14.61
N ARG A 142 -21.75 -8.12 -14.97
CA ARG A 142 -21.75 -7.45 -16.28
C ARG A 142 -20.89 -6.20 -16.35
N HIS A 143 -20.32 -5.75 -15.21
CA HIS A 143 -19.48 -4.55 -15.19
C HIS A 143 -18.16 -4.81 -15.91
N LEU A 144 -17.67 -3.76 -16.55
CA LEU A 144 -16.31 -3.69 -17.09
C LEU A 144 -15.34 -3.22 -15.98
N PRO A 145 -14.04 -3.54 -16.04
CA PRO A 145 -13.07 -3.17 -15.00
C PRO A 145 -13.09 -1.68 -14.62
N HIS A 146 -13.22 -0.78 -15.60
CA HIS A 146 -13.27 0.66 -15.37
C HIS A 146 -14.55 1.16 -14.66
N GLN A 147 -15.58 0.34 -14.53
CA GLN A 147 -16.83 0.63 -13.82
C GLN A 147 -16.78 0.18 -12.36
N LEU A 148 -15.67 -0.44 -11.94
CA LEU A 148 -15.44 -0.92 -10.59
C LEU A 148 -14.53 0.04 -9.82
N SER A 149 -14.66 0.08 -8.49
CA SER A 149 -13.62 0.70 -7.67
C SER A 149 -12.33 -0.11 -7.75
N GLY A 150 -11.18 0.51 -7.44
CA GLY A 150 -9.87 -0.16 -7.46
C GLY A 150 -9.87 -1.46 -6.66
N GLY A 151 -10.44 -1.46 -5.46
CA GLY A 151 -10.55 -2.66 -4.65
C GLY A 151 -11.49 -3.74 -5.20
N MET A 152 -12.60 -3.35 -5.84
CA MET A 152 -13.45 -4.32 -6.54
C MET A 152 -12.70 -4.95 -7.72
N ALA A 153 -11.99 -4.16 -8.53
CA ALA A 153 -11.19 -4.66 -9.65
C ALA A 153 -10.07 -5.60 -9.18
N GLN A 154 -9.44 -5.27 -8.06
CA GLN A 154 -8.44 -6.14 -7.44
C GLN A 154 -9.02 -7.48 -6.99
N ARG A 155 -10.20 -7.48 -6.36
CA ARG A 155 -10.90 -8.73 -5.99
C ARG A 155 -11.28 -9.57 -7.21
N VAL A 156 -11.68 -8.95 -8.32
CA VAL A 156 -11.91 -9.66 -9.59
C VAL A 156 -10.64 -10.30 -10.11
N ALA A 157 -9.52 -9.58 -10.12
CA ALA A 157 -8.24 -10.13 -10.56
C ALA A 157 -7.78 -11.29 -9.66
N PHE A 158 -8.01 -11.17 -8.34
CA PHE A 158 -7.76 -12.23 -7.39
C PHE A 158 -8.62 -13.47 -7.69
N ALA A 159 -9.93 -13.28 -7.92
CA ALA A 159 -10.83 -14.36 -8.30
C ALA A 159 -10.37 -15.06 -9.58
N ALA A 160 -9.92 -14.30 -10.58
CA ALA A 160 -9.45 -14.86 -11.86
C ALA A 160 -8.18 -15.73 -11.66
N VAL A 161 -7.26 -15.30 -10.79
CA VAL A 161 -6.06 -16.09 -10.50
C VAL A 161 -6.41 -17.35 -9.71
N LEU A 162 -7.21 -17.26 -8.65
CA LEU A 162 -7.64 -18.43 -7.86
C LEU A 162 -8.49 -19.41 -8.65
N ALA A 163 -9.31 -18.93 -9.61
CA ALA A 163 -10.11 -19.78 -10.50
C ALA A 163 -9.26 -20.78 -11.29
N SER A 164 -7.97 -20.50 -11.51
CA SER A 164 -7.05 -21.42 -12.18
C SER A 164 -6.81 -22.71 -11.39
N GLY A 165 -6.90 -22.67 -10.06
CA GLY A 165 -6.57 -23.78 -9.18
C GLY A 165 -5.08 -24.13 -9.17
N ALA A 166 -4.21 -23.19 -9.55
CA ALA A 166 -2.76 -23.40 -9.54
C ALA A 166 -2.27 -23.66 -8.09
N PRO A 167 -1.49 -24.72 -7.85
CA PRO A 167 -1.02 -25.06 -6.51
C PRO A 167 0.03 -24.08 -5.96
N LEU A 168 0.72 -23.31 -6.81
CA LEU A 168 1.65 -22.26 -6.43
C LEU A 168 1.09 -20.90 -6.82
N LEU A 169 0.86 -20.03 -5.84
CA LEU A 169 0.49 -18.64 -6.03
C LEU A 169 1.67 -17.73 -5.73
N ILE A 170 2.02 -16.87 -6.67
CA ILE A 170 2.99 -15.78 -6.47
C ILE A 170 2.22 -14.47 -6.37
N ALA A 171 2.40 -13.72 -5.28
CA ALA A 171 1.76 -12.44 -5.04
C ALA A 171 2.82 -11.34 -4.87
N ASP A 172 2.96 -10.47 -5.89
CA ASP A 172 3.93 -9.38 -5.87
C ASP A 172 3.26 -8.09 -5.39
N GLU A 173 3.60 -7.65 -4.16
CA GLU A 173 3.06 -6.46 -3.48
C GLU A 173 1.50 -6.42 -3.50
N PRO A 174 0.81 -7.50 -3.08
CA PRO A 174 -0.64 -7.64 -3.29
C PRO A 174 -1.49 -6.63 -2.53
N THR A 175 -0.93 -5.94 -1.55
CA THR A 175 -1.63 -4.99 -0.67
C THR A 175 -1.18 -3.54 -0.86
N LYS A 176 -0.30 -3.28 -1.82
CA LYS A 176 0.26 -1.96 -2.03
C LYS A 176 -0.80 -0.93 -2.44
N GLY A 177 -0.81 0.22 -1.74
CA GLY A 177 -1.74 1.32 -2.02
C GLY A 177 -3.17 1.07 -1.58
N LEU A 178 -3.44 -0.01 -0.83
CA LEU A 178 -4.74 -0.27 -0.23
C LEU A 178 -4.87 0.39 1.14
N ASP A 179 -6.08 0.81 1.46
CA ASP A 179 -6.42 1.14 2.84
C ASP A 179 -6.44 -0.13 3.72
N GLU A 180 -6.50 0.06 5.02
CA GLU A 180 -6.38 -1.03 5.99
C GLU A 180 -7.50 -2.08 5.86
N ALA A 181 -8.73 -1.66 5.60
CA ALA A 181 -9.86 -2.59 5.45
C ALA A 181 -9.64 -3.50 4.22
N MET A 182 -9.26 -2.90 3.09
CA MET A 182 -8.98 -3.64 1.86
C MET A 182 -7.73 -4.51 1.98
N ARG A 183 -6.68 -4.03 2.64
CA ARG A 183 -5.49 -4.83 2.95
C ARG A 183 -5.85 -6.10 3.72
N ASN A 184 -6.67 -5.96 4.76
CA ASN A 184 -7.10 -7.08 5.59
C ASN A 184 -7.96 -8.09 4.81
N GLU A 185 -8.82 -7.61 3.90
CA GLU A 185 -9.58 -8.48 2.97
C GLU A 185 -8.63 -9.31 2.10
N VAL A 186 -7.63 -8.68 1.46
CA VAL A 186 -6.65 -9.39 0.62
C VAL A 186 -5.85 -10.41 1.42
N VAL A 187 -5.40 -10.05 2.62
CA VAL A 187 -4.70 -10.99 3.51
C VAL A 187 -5.58 -12.18 3.87
N THR A 188 -6.86 -11.95 4.14
CA THR A 188 -7.84 -13.03 4.41
C THR A 188 -7.95 -13.98 3.23
N LEU A 189 -8.09 -13.47 2.00
CA LEU A 189 -8.17 -14.27 0.78
C LEU A 189 -6.90 -15.10 0.54
N LEU A 190 -5.72 -14.52 0.78
CA LEU A 190 -4.45 -15.25 0.67
C LEU A 190 -4.35 -16.37 1.72
N ARG A 191 -4.84 -16.13 2.93
CA ARG A 191 -4.90 -17.15 4.00
C ARG A 191 -5.89 -18.28 3.68
N GLU A 192 -7.04 -17.95 3.09
CA GLU A 192 -8.00 -18.96 2.61
C GLU A 192 -7.36 -19.87 1.54
N ALA A 193 -6.63 -19.28 0.58
CA ALA A 193 -5.89 -20.05 -0.41
C ALA A 193 -4.84 -21.00 0.22
N LEU A 194 -4.12 -20.55 1.26
CA LEU A 194 -3.20 -21.38 2.03
C LEU A 194 -3.90 -22.54 2.73
N LEU A 195 -5.06 -22.29 3.34
CA LEU A 195 -5.87 -23.32 4.01
C LEU A 195 -6.43 -24.35 3.03
N GLU A 196 -6.69 -23.96 1.77
CA GLU A 196 -7.08 -24.85 0.68
C GLU A 196 -5.89 -25.65 0.10
N GLY A 197 -4.67 -25.48 0.66
CA GLY A 197 -3.48 -26.22 0.29
C GLY A 197 -2.58 -25.54 -0.75
N CYS A 198 -2.91 -24.33 -1.20
CA CYS A 198 -2.08 -23.57 -2.11
C CYS A 198 -0.76 -23.16 -1.42
N ALA A 199 0.37 -23.30 -2.08
CA ALA A 199 1.64 -22.72 -1.64
C ALA A 199 1.71 -21.26 -2.06
N LEU A 200 2.11 -20.36 -1.15
CA LEU A 200 2.10 -18.92 -1.38
C LEU A 200 3.51 -18.33 -1.28
N LEU A 201 4.00 -17.79 -2.40
CA LEU A 201 5.18 -16.92 -2.42
C LEU A 201 4.73 -15.46 -2.47
N THR A 202 4.90 -14.73 -1.37
CA THR A 202 4.52 -13.31 -1.31
C THR A 202 5.75 -12.43 -1.33
N ILE A 203 5.70 -11.36 -2.09
CA ILE A 203 6.69 -10.28 -2.06
C ILE A 203 6.01 -9.06 -1.44
N THR A 204 6.57 -8.52 -0.38
CA THR A 204 6.05 -7.30 0.23
C THR A 204 7.12 -6.56 1.03
N HIS A 205 6.94 -5.26 1.19
CA HIS A 205 7.66 -4.44 2.17
C HIS A 205 6.85 -4.22 3.45
N ASP A 206 5.59 -4.69 3.50
CA ASP A 206 4.71 -4.58 4.66
C ASP A 206 4.93 -5.78 5.61
N LEU A 207 5.60 -5.52 6.74
CA LEU A 207 5.90 -6.55 7.75
C LEU A 207 4.65 -7.02 8.49
N GLU A 208 3.57 -6.25 8.51
CA GLU A 208 2.29 -6.67 9.10
C GLU A 208 1.60 -7.71 8.21
N VAL A 209 1.66 -7.54 6.90
CA VAL A 209 1.20 -8.56 5.93
C VAL A 209 2.01 -9.84 6.09
N ALA A 210 3.35 -9.74 6.14
CA ALA A 210 4.21 -10.89 6.38
C ALA A 210 3.86 -11.62 7.69
N ALA A 211 3.66 -10.87 8.79
CA ALA A 211 3.27 -11.42 10.08
C ALA A 211 1.88 -12.09 10.04
N ALA A 212 0.91 -11.49 9.33
CA ALA A 212 -0.45 -12.02 9.20
C ALA A 212 -0.51 -13.31 8.37
N LEU A 213 0.32 -13.43 7.32
CA LEU A 213 0.44 -14.65 6.52
C LEU A 213 1.19 -15.75 7.26
N GLY A 214 2.16 -15.38 8.12
CA GLY A 214 2.98 -16.35 8.87
C GLY A 214 3.96 -17.11 7.97
N GLY A 215 4.22 -18.39 8.30
CA GLY A 215 5.12 -19.26 7.54
C GLY A 215 6.58 -18.85 7.63
N GLN A 216 7.31 -18.87 6.52
CA GLN A 216 8.72 -18.51 6.41
C GLN A 216 8.90 -17.10 5.85
N VAL A 217 9.99 -16.43 6.25
CA VAL A 217 10.42 -15.15 5.71
C VAL A 217 11.85 -15.24 5.22
N GLN A 218 12.12 -14.63 4.08
CA GLN A 218 13.47 -14.36 3.59
C GLN A 218 13.67 -12.86 3.43
N VAL A 219 14.73 -12.33 4.03
CA VAL A 219 15.11 -10.93 3.98
C VAL A 219 16.18 -10.76 2.92
N LEU A 220 15.90 -9.88 1.95
CA LEU A 220 16.83 -9.56 0.86
C LEU A 220 17.40 -8.15 1.02
N GLN A 221 18.69 -8.02 0.82
CA GLN A 221 19.42 -6.75 0.75
C GLN A 221 20.42 -6.79 -0.40
N ASN A 222 20.37 -5.81 -1.32
CA ASN A 222 21.31 -5.68 -2.45
C ASN A 222 21.49 -6.95 -3.29
N GLY A 223 20.39 -7.70 -3.50
CA GLY A 223 20.41 -8.93 -4.29
C GLY A 223 20.85 -10.19 -3.55
N GLU A 224 21.13 -10.11 -2.26
CA GLU A 224 21.55 -11.24 -1.43
C GLU A 224 20.52 -11.54 -0.34
N GLN A 225 20.39 -12.82 0.03
CA GLN A 225 19.60 -13.24 1.18
C GLN A 225 20.45 -13.06 2.44
N VAL A 226 20.03 -12.14 3.32
CA VAL A 226 20.79 -11.80 4.54
C VAL A 226 20.24 -12.48 5.79
N GLU A 227 18.97 -12.82 5.82
CA GLU A 227 18.35 -13.56 6.93
C GLU A 227 17.16 -14.38 6.43
N SER A 228 16.90 -15.54 7.05
CA SER A 228 15.73 -16.37 6.78
C SER A 228 15.32 -17.17 8.01
N GLY A 229 14.06 -17.56 8.07
CA GLY A 229 13.50 -18.36 9.15
C GLY A 229 12.00 -18.21 9.32
N ALA A 230 11.46 -18.79 10.38
CA ALA A 230 10.05 -18.62 10.74
C ALA A 230 9.72 -17.14 10.89
N CYS A 231 8.62 -16.68 10.28
CA CYS A 231 8.22 -15.28 10.25
C CYS A 231 8.15 -14.68 11.66
N THR A 232 7.55 -15.39 12.61
CA THR A 232 7.45 -14.97 14.01
C THR A 232 8.82 -14.74 14.65
N GLN A 233 9.81 -15.59 14.33
CA GLN A 233 11.16 -15.48 14.90
C GLN A 233 11.93 -14.32 14.27
N VAL A 234 11.95 -14.22 12.93
CA VAL A 234 12.70 -13.20 12.20
C VAL A 234 12.18 -11.79 12.52
N LEU A 235 10.84 -11.63 12.65
CA LEU A 235 10.25 -10.32 12.93
C LEU A 235 10.31 -9.94 14.42
N SER A 236 10.29 -10.90 15.35
CA SER A 236 10.35 -10.58 16.80
C SER A 236 11.77 -10.50 17.34
N LYS A 237 12.71 -11.26 16.78
CA LYS A 237 14.12 -11.35 17.23
C LYS A 237 15.07 -11.36 16.03
N PRO A 238 15.10 -10.29 15.23
CA PRO A 238 15.95 -10.21 14.06
C PRO A 238 17.44 -10.27 14.47
N ARG A 239 18.23 -11.03 13.71
CA ARG A 239 19.66 -11.23 13.97
C ARG A 239 20.53 -10.33 13.10
N HIS A 240 20.16 -10.17 11.84
CA HIS A 240 20.92 -9.37 10.91
C HIS A 240 20.66 -7.87 11.14
N PRO A 241 21.68 -6.99 11.13
CA PRO A 241 21.50 -5.55 11.37
C PRO A 241 20.48 -4.87 10.44
N TYR A 242 20.46 -5.30 9.17
CA TYR A 242 19.50 -4.79 8.21
C TYR A 242 18.05 -5.16 8.57
N THR A 243 17.80 -6.42 9.02
CA THR A 243 16.47 -6.84 9.46
C THR A 243 16.04 -6.07 10.72
N GLN A 244 16.99 -5.83 11.65
CA GLN A 244 16.73 -5.01 12.84
C GLN A 244 16.31 -3.59 12.43
N ALA A 245 17.03 -2.99 11.47
CA ALA A 245 16.68 -1.67 10.95
C ALA A 245 15.29 -1.65 10.27
N LEU A 246 14.96 -2.67 9.46
CA LEU A 246 13.63 -2.80 8.84
C LEU A 246 12.50 -2.90 9.89
N VAL A 247 12.69 -3.71 10.93
CA VAL A 247 11.70 -3.86 11.99
C VAL A 247 11.55 -2.55 12.77
N ALA A 248 12.65 -1.90 13.12
CA ALA A 248 12.66 -0.62 13.83
C ALA A 248 12.04 0.53 13.02
N ALA A 249 12.15 0.47 11.68
CA ALA A 249 11.57 1.47 10.78
C ALA A 249 10.04 1.40 10.63
N GLN A 250 9.36 0.45 11.29
CA GLN A 250 7.90 0.45 11.31
C GLN A 250 7.36 1.61 12.17
N PRO A 251 6.37 2.39 11.68
CA PRO A 251 5.84 3.55 12.43
C PRO A 251 5.33 3.22 13.83
N LYS A 252 4.89 1.99 14.09
CA LYS A 252 4.45 1.55 15.42
C LYS A 252 5.54 1.53 16.50
N HIS A 253 6.82 1.53 16.08
CA HIS A 253 7.97 1.53 16.99
C HIS A 253 8.58 2.93 17.18
N TRP A 254 8.08 3.93 16.45
CA TRP A 254 8.61 5.28 16.56
C TRP A 254 8.12 5.98 17.81
N ALA A 255 9.02 6.69 18.49
CA ALA A 255 8.64 7.52 19.61
C ALA A 255 7.72 8.67 19.16
N PRO A 256 6.61 8.94 19.87
CA PRO A 256 5.73 10.05 19.53
C PRO A 256 6.49 11.37 19.41
N LEU A 257 6.16 12.14 18.38
CA LEU A 257 6.75 13.47 18.20
C LEU A 257 6.24 14.42 19.28
N PRO A 258 7.10 15.30 19.83
CA PRO A 258 6.67 16.28 20.81
C PRO A 258 5.63 17.22 20.18
N PRO A 259 4.64 17.69 20.95
CA PRO A 259 3.66 18.65 20.45
C PRO A 259 4.37 19.96 20.05
N ASN A 260 4.03 20.47 18.86
CA ASN A 260 4.48 21.79 18.46
C ASN A 260 3.63 22.85 19.15
N ALA A 261 4.24 23.94 19.60
CA ALA A 261 3.50 25.13 20.01
C ALA A 261 2.96 25.84 18.76
N PRO A 262 1.65 25.81 18.51
CA PRO A 262 1.09 26.45 17.32
C PRO A 262 1.24 27.96 17.43
N ALA A 263 1.74 28.58 16.35
CA ALA A 263 1.93 30.02 16.27
C ALA A 263 0.70 30.71 15.63
N ARG A 264 0.96 31.66 14.71
CA ARG A 264 -0.09 32.40 14.03
C ARG A 264 -1.01 31.52 13.17
N LEU A 265 -2.28 31.94 13.04
CA LEU A 265 -3.24 31.29 12.16
C LEU A 265 -2.83 31.47 10.69
N LEU A 266 -2.78 30.41 9.92
CA LEU A 266 -2.50 30.42 8.48
C LEU A 266 -3.78 30.35 7.66
N LEU A 267 -4.73 29.52 8.12
CA LEU A 267 -5.97 29.23 7.42
C LEU A 267 -7.06 28.82 8.41
N ALA A 268 -8.28 29.28 8.17
CA ALA A 268 -9.50 28.80 8.81
C ALA A 268 -10.50 28.34 7.74
N ALA A 269 -11.06 27.17 7.93
CA ALA A 269 -12.13 26.60 7.14
C ALA A 269 -13.37 26.50 8.04
N GLU A 270 -14.51 27.01 7.59
CA GLU A 270 -15.74 27.11 8.37
C GLU A 270 -16.90 26.48 7.59
N GLY A 271 -17.53 25.46 8.18
CA GLY A 271 -18.70 24.78 7.65
C GLY A 271 -18.50 24.17 6.27
N LEU A 272 -17.28 23.64 5.95
CA LEU A 272 -17.00 23.12 4.61
C LEU A 272 -17.88 21.92 4.28
N GLY A 273 -18.51 21.96 3.10
CA GLY A 273 -19.20 20.84 2.49
C GLY A 273 -18.76 20.67 1.04
N GLN A 274 -18.62 19.41 0.61
CA GLN A 274 -18.21 19.06 -0.75
C GLN A 274 -18.86 17.78 -1.23
N SER A 275 -19.28 17.81 -2.50
CA SER A 275 -19.77 16.64 -3.23
C SER A 275 -18.97 16.42 -4.51
N LEU A 276 -18.87 15.18 -4.96
CA LEU A 276 -18.21 14.82 -6.21
C LEU A 276 -19.02 13.72 -6.93
N GLY A 277 -19.38 13.96 -8.20
CA GLY A 277 -20.14 13.00 -8.98
C GLY A 277 -21.52 12.65 -8.38
N GLY A 278 -22.15 13.58 -7.65
CA GLY A 278 -23.42 13.37 -6.97
C GLY A 278 -23.30 12.67 -5.59
N GLN A 279 -22.11 12.26 -5.20
CA GLN A 279 -21.85 11.69 -3.88
C GLN A 279 -21.32 12.77 -2.94
N ARG A 280 -21.94 12.92 -1.76
CA ARG A 280 -21.45 13.79 -0.70
C ARG A 280 -20.21 13.18 -0.06
N LEU A 281 -19.11 13.93 -0.01
CA LEU A 281 -17.84 13.52 0.60
C LEU A 281 -17.79 13.88 2.09
N PHE A 282 -18.13 15.13 2.43
CA PHE A 282 -18.23 15.64 3.80
C PHE A 282 -19.09 16.90 3.86
N GLU A 283 -19.56 17.26 5.05
CA GLU A 283 -20.40 18.43 5.34
C GLU A 283 -20.11 18.97 6.72
N GLY A 284 -20.17 20.29 6.86
CA GLY A 284 -20.01 20.97 8.14
C GLY A 284 -18.61 20.86 8.77
N LEU A 285 -17.56 20.70 7.94
CA LEU A 285 -16.20 20.54 8.41
C LEU A 285 -15.61 21.89 8.82
N ASP A 286 -15.23 22.01 10.09
CA ASP A 286 -14.47 23.13 10.63
C ASP A 286 -13.02 22.74 10.88
N LEU A 287 -12.08 23.55 10.41
CA LEU A 287 -10.65 23.28 10.57
C LEU A 287 -9.86 24.59 10.64
N SER A 288 -9.00 24.72 11.64
CA SER A 288 -8.02 25.80 11.73
C SER A 288 -6.62 25.23 11.61
N ILE A 289 -5.75 25.90 10.85
CA ILE A 289 -4.36 25.50 10.63
C ILE A 289 -3.45 26.65 11.04
N ARG A 290 -2.53 26.36 11.94
CA ARG A 290 -1.55 27.34 12.46
C ARG A 290 -0.14 27.03 11.99
N ALA A 291 0.71 28.05 11.94
CA ALA A 291 2.12 27.87 11.60
C ALA A 291 2.79 26.86 12.55
N GLY A 292 3.60 25.98 11.98
CA GLY A 292 4.29 24.91 12.73
C GLY A 292 3.39 23.74 13.15
N GLU A 293 2.10 23.79 12.85
CA GLU A 293 1.16 22.73 13.25
C GLU A 293 1.29 21.47 12.38
N ARG A 294 1.16 20.31 13.02
CA ARG A 294 1.10 19.01 12.36
C ARG A 294 -0.30 18.45 12.52
N ILE A 295 -0.93 18.08 11.43
CA ILE A 295 -2.29 17.52 11.41
C ILE A 295 -2.25 16.25 10.56
N ALA A 296 -2.73 15.12 11.10
CA ALA A 296 -2.94 13.92 10.32
C ALA A 296 -4.38 13.89 9.77
N VAL A 297 -4.53 13.59 8.47
CA VAL A 297 -5.82 13.41 7.81
C VAL A 297 -5.97 11.95 7.46
N SER A 298 -6.98 11.29 8.01
CA SER A 298 -7.25 9.86 7.83
C SER A 298 -8.69 9.60 7.40
N GLY A 299 -8.96 8.39 6.91
CA GLY A 299 -10.27 7.95 6.46
C GLY A 299 -10.17 6.94 5.33
N PRO A 300 -11.27 6.26 4.98
CA PRO A 300 -11.32 5.27 3.90
C PRO A 300 -10.92 5.85 2.53
N SER A 301 -10.59 4.98 1.58
CA SER A 301 -10.38 5.42 0.20
C SER A 301 -11.66 6.02 -0.38
N GLY A 302 -11.52 7.16 -1.09
CA GLY A 302 -12.67 7.86 -1.69
C GLY A 302 -13.47 8.77 -0.75
N CYS A 303 -13.14 8.86 0.56
CA CYS A 303 -13.87 9.75 1.50
C CYS A 303 -13.60 11.26 1.31
N GLY A 304 -12.71 11.65 0.37
CA GLY A 304 -12.49 13.06 0.04
C GLY A 304 -11.22 13.68 0.64
N LYS A 305 -10.24 12.90 1.13
CA LYS A 305 -8.97 13.42 1.69
C LYS A 305 -8.23 14.36 0.72
N THR A 306 -8.02 13.90 -0.51
CA THR A 306 -7.40 14.70 -1.58
C THR A 306 -8.23 15.93 -1.93
N THR A 307 -9.56 15.79 -1.92
CA THR A 307 -10.51 16.89 -2.20
C THR A 307 -10.41 17.96 -1.11
N LEU A 308 -10.38 17.56 0.17
CA LEU A 308 -10.13 18.48 1.28
C LEU A 308 -8.85 19.28 1.07
N GLY A 309 -7.74 18.60 0.73
CA GLY A 309 -6.49 19.29 0.42
C GLY A 309 -6.60 20.28 -0.72
N ASN A 310 -7.29 19.92 -1.80
CA ASN A 310 -7.49 20.83 -2.94
C ASN A 310 -8.31 22.08 -2.55
N LEU A 311 -9.32 21.93 -1.68
CA LEU A 311 -10.08 23.06 -1.13
C LEU A 311 -9.18 23.96 -0.30
N LEU A 312 -8.44 23.40 0.66
CA LEU A 312 -7.55 24.16 1.55
C LEU A 312 -6.46 24.92 0.78
N LEU A 313 -5.94 24.30 -0.28
CA LEU A 313 -4.96 24.94 -1.17
C LEU A 313 -5.56 25.96 -2.15
N GLY A 314 -6.89 25.99 -2.30
CA GLY A 314 -7.58 26.87 -3.24
C GLY A 314 -7.53 26.39 -4.68
N LEU A 315 -7.27 25.11 -4.89
CA LEU A 315 -7.31 24.48 -6.21
C LEU A 315 -8.74 24.11 -6.63
N LEU A 316 -9.66 24.11 -5.68
CA LEU A 316 -11.09 23.82 -5.87
C LEU A 316 -11.90 24.77 -4.96
N PRO A 317 -13.01 25.35 -5.42
CA PRO A 317 -13.93 26.08 -4.55
C PRO A 317 -14.78 25.09 -3.74
N PRO A 318 -15.16 25.39 -2.48
CA PRO A 318 -16.10 24.56 -1.72
C PRO A 318 -17.54 24.73 -2.23
N ASP A 319 -18.35 23.66 -2.16
CA ASP A 319 -19.79 23.72 -2.45
C ASP A 319 -20.53 24.47 -1.33
N GLN A 320 -20.07 24.32 -0.08
CA GLN A 320 -20.62 24.97 1.11
C GLN A 320 -19.51 25.44 2.03
N GLY A 321 -19.80 26.46 2.85
CA GLY A 321 -18.85 27.02 3.79
C GLY A 321 -17.88 28.01 3.15
N ARG A 322 -16.81 28.32 3.86
CA ARG A 322 -15.78 29.25 3.38
C ARG A 322 -14.40 28.93 3.92
N ILE A 323 -13.37 29.36 3.19
CA ILE A 323 -11.97 29.25 3.58
C ILE A 323 -11.36 30.64 3.67
N ILE A 324 -10.89 31.02 4.85
CA ILE A 324 -10.23 32.28 5.15
C ILE A 324 -8.73 32.02 5.22
N ARG A 325 -7.94 32.62 4.31
CA ARG A 325 -6.48 32.49 4.29
C ARG A 325 -5.86 33.74 4.87
N HIS A 326 -5.06 33.56 5.92
CA HIS A 326 -4.30 34.63 6.58
C HIS A 326 -2.85 34.71 6.05
N GLU A 327 -2.39 33.68 5.37
CA GLU A 327 -1.10 33.66 4.68
C GLU A 327 -1.30 34.00 3.20
N MET A 328 -0.67 35.05 2.74
CA MET A 328 -0.82 35.59 1.37
C MET A 328 0.48 35.54 0.57
N ARG A 329 1.54 34.86 1.07
CA ARG A 329 2.78 34.73 0.29
C ARG A 329 2.53 33.90 -0.97
N PRO A 330 2.98 34.38 -2.15
CA PRO A 330 2.95 33.55 -3.36
C PRO A 330 3.64 32.21 -3.11
N HIS A 331 2.99 31.12 -3.54
CA HIS A 331 3.50 29.76 -3.35
C HIS A 331 3.69 29.30 -1.90
N GLY A 332 3.15 30.05 -0.93
CA GLY A 332 3.22 29.70 0.49
C GLY A 332 2.52 28.39 0.84
N PHE A 333 1.58 27.93 0.01
CA PHE A 333 0.88 26.65 0.17
C PHE A 333 1.30 25.69 -0.95
N GLN A 334 1.82 24.53 -0.58
CA GLN A 334 2.34 23.52 -1.52
C GLN A 334 1.64 22.17 -1.34
N LYS A 335 1.46 21.47 -2.46
CA LYS A 335 0.94 20.11 -2.49
C LYS A 335 2.05 19.12 -2.85
N LEU A 336 2.17 18.06 -2.05
CA LEU A 336 2.83 16.83 -2.44
C LEU A 336 1.75 15.88 -2.96
N TYR A 337 1.84 15.56 -4.24
CA TYR A 337 0.85 14.71 -4.91
C TYR A 337 1.06 13.24 -4.56
N GLN A 338 -0.02 12.48 -4.45
CA GLN A 338 0.01 11.02 -4.31
C GLN A 338 0.73 10.37 -5.49
N ASP A 339 0.44 10.85 -6.72
CA ASP A 339 1.22 10.49 -7.90
C ASP A 339 2.24 11.59 -8.22
N PRO A 340 3.56 11.36 -7.95
CA PRO A 340 4.58 12.36 -8.17
C PRO A 340 4.80 12.68 -9.65
N VAL A 341 4.37 11.82 -10.60
CA VAL A 341 4.48 12.09 -12.04
C VAL A 341 3.73 13.37 -12.42
N ALA A 342 2.59 13.64 -11.77
CA ALA A 342 1.79 14.85 -11.98
C ALA A 342 2.53 16.16 -11.67
N ALA A 343 3.65 16.11 -10.94
CA ALA A 343 4.43 17.28 -10.58
C ALA A 343 5.49 17.67 -11.63
N PHE A 344 5.70 16.85 -12.66
CA PHE A 344 6.81 17.01 -13.63
C PHE A 344 6.36 16.93 -15.09
N ALA A 345 7.08 17.65 -15.95
CA ALA A 345 6.90 17.52 -17.39
C ALA A 345 7.46 16.16 -17.89
N PRO A 346 6.69 15.34 -18.61
CA PRO A 346 7.05 13.95 -18.88
C PRO A 346 8.30 13.75 -19.76
N ARG A 347 8.67 14.76 -20.55
CA ARG A 347 9.82 14.69 -21.48
C ARG A 347 11.04 15.50 -21.03
N GLN A 348 10.95 16.19 -19.89
CA GLN A 348 12.03 17.01 -19.36
C GLN A 348 12.82 16.21 -18.33
N THR A 349 14.16 16.37 -18.26
CA THR A 349 14.94 15.78 -17.19
C THR A 349 14.58 16.42 -15.84
N LEU A 350 14.67 15.64 -14.77
CA LEU A 350 14.38 16.11 -13.42
C LEU A 350 15.26 17.30 -13.04
N ARG A 351 16.55 17.27 -13.42
CA ARG A 351 17.50 18.38 -13.20
C ARG A 351 17.01 19.67 -13.85
N ARG A 352 16.59 19.61 -15.12
CA ARG A 352 16.12 20.79 -15.83
C ARG A 352 14.86 21.33 -15.18
N SER A 353 13.89 20.47 -14.84
CA SER A 353 12.65 20.86 -14.17
C SER A 353 12.91 21.59 -12.84
N LEU A 354 13.84 21.07 -12.04
CA LEU A 354 14.19 21.70 -10.75
C LEU A 354 14.97 23.02 -10.93
N ARG A 355 15.90 23.09 -11.89
CA ARG A 355 16.63 24.33 -12.20
C ARG A 355 15.72 25.42 -12.75
N ASP A 356 14.77 25.06 -13.62
CA ASP A 356 13.78 26.01 -14.14
C ASP A 356 12.93 26.59 -12.98
N LEU A 357 12.58 25.76 -11.98
CA LEU A 357 11.90 26.20 -10.77
C LEU A 357 12.78 27.13 -9.94
N CYS A 358 14.07 26.81 -9.74
CA CYS A 358 15.02 27.69 -9.06
C CYS A 358 15.08 29.07 -9.74
N ALA A 359 15.21 29.10 -11.08
CA ALA A 359 15.29 30.33 -11.85
C ALA A 359 14.00 31.15 -11.75
N LEU A 360 12.83 30.49 -11.91
CA LEU A 360 11.51 31.13 -11.85
C LEU A 360 11.25 31.79 -10.50
N HIS A 361 11.62 31.13 -9.40
CA HIS A 361 11.37 31.59 -8.03
C HIS A 361 12.59 32.20 -7.35
N ARG A 362 13.69 32.44 -8.10
CA ARG A 362 14.94 33.05 -7.59
C ARG A 362 15.51 32.30 -6.39
N GLN A 363 15.41 30.99 -6.39
CA GLN A 363 15.96 30.14 -5.34
C GLN A 363 17.42 29.78 -5.63
N PRO A 364 18.31 29.77 -4.63
CA PRO A 364 19.70 29.36 -4.81
C PRO A 364 19.80 27.88 -5.21
N VAL A 365 20.62 27.56 -6.21
CA VAL A 365 20.87 26.16 -6.64
C VAL A 365 21.49 25.35 -5.50
N ALA A 366 22.42 25.94 -4.71
CA ALA A 366 23.03 25.27 -3.56
C ALA A 366 22.00 24.74 -2.53
N ARG A 367 20.85 25.41 -2.40
CA ARG A 367 19.75 24.94 -1.57
C ARG A 367 19.09 23.69 -2.16
N LEU A 368 18.89 23.67 -3.47
CA LEU A 368 18.40 22.48 -4.15
C LEU A 368 19.35 21.30 -3.95
N ASP A 369 20.66 21.52 -4.12
CA ASP A 369 21.66 20.48 -3.95
C ASP A 369 21.63 19.92 -2.52
N GLY A 370 21.53 20.77 -1.49
CA GLY A 370 21.40 20.33 -0.10
C GLY A 370 20.14 19.50 0.16
N LEU A 371 18.99 19.86 -0.44
CA LEU A 371 17.76 19.06 -0.31
C LEU A 371 17.88 17.71 -1.01
N LEU A 372 18.57 17.66 -2.15
CA LEU A 372 18.79 16.42 -2.89
C LEU A 372 19.71 15.46 -2.11
N ASP A 373 20.77 16.00 -1.49
CA ASP A 373 21.68 15.24 -0.64
C ASP A 373 20.97 14.69 0.61
N ASP A 374 20.20 15.53 1.30
CA ASP A 374 19.37 15.13 2.46
C ASP A 374 18.40 14.00 2.12
N LEU A 375 17.88 13.97 0.90
CA LEU A 375 16.94 12.96 0.41
C LEU A 375 17.64 11.75 -0.24
N GLY A 376 18.96 11.71 -0.23
CA GLY A 376 19.75 10.60 -0.80
C GLY A 376 19.54 10.43 -2.31
N LEU A 377 19.45 11.56 -3.05
CA LEU A 377 19.19 11.58 -4.49
C LEU A 377 20.49 11.84 -5.27
N GLY A 378 21.04 10.81 -5.87
CA GLY A 378 22.27 10.90 -6.64
C GLY A 378 22.13 11.73 -7.93
N ALA A 379 23.22 12.41 -8.32
CA ALA A 379 23.24 13.30 -9.49
C ALA A 379 22.84 12.62 -10.81
N GLY A 380 23.21 11.35 -11.01
CA GLY A 380 22.88 10.58 -12.21
C GLY A 380 21.40 10.30 -12.42
N LEU A 381 20.61 10.27 -11.33
CA LEU A 381 19.17 10.11 -11.36
C LEU A 381 18.49 11.33 -11.99
N LEU A 382 18.99 12.51 -11.69
CA LEU A 382 18.41 13.77 -12.15
C LEU A 382 18.52 14.02 -13.66
N GLU A 383 19.42 13.30 -14.34
CA GLU A 383 19.55 13.37 -15.81
C GLU A 383 18.45 12.58 -16.55
N ARG A 384 17.62 11.84 -15.82
CA ARG A 384 16.54 11.06 -16.38
C ARG A 384 15.22 11.85 -16.38
N PRO A 385 14.30 11.53 -17.30
CA PRO A 385 12.92 12.04 -17.25
C PRO A 385 12.13 11.33 -16.12
N PRO A 386 10.96 11.85 -15.70
CA PRO A 386 10.15 11.25 -14.63
C PRO A 386 9.83 9.78 -14.82
N GLY A 387 9.56 9.34 -16.05
CA GLY A 387 9.30 7.92 -16.36
C GLY A 387 10.55 7.02 -16.37
N GLY A 388 11.75 7.58 -16.21
CA GLY A 388 13.01 6.85 -16.19
C GLY A 388 13.56 6.57 -14.79
N VAL A 389 12.80 6.91 -13.73
CA VAL A 389 13.19 6.72 -12.33
C VAL A 389 12.11 5.93 -11.59
N SER A 390 12.47 5.32 -10.47
CA SER A 390 11.50 4.59 -9.64
C SER A 390 10.48 5.54 -9.00
N GLY A 391 9.29 5.03 -8.67
CA GLY A 391 8.25 5.84 -8.04
C GLY A 391 8.71 6.47 -6.71
N GLY A 392 9.50 5.74 -5.92
CA GLY A 392 10.04 6.26 -4.67
C GLY A 392 11.12 7.34 -4.84
N GLU A 393 11.97 7.20 -5.86
CA GLU A 393 12.92 8.26 -6.21
C GLU A 393 12.19 9.53 -6.66
N LEU A 394 11.18 9.38 -7.54
CA LEU A 394 10.40 10.50 -8.02
C LEU A 394 9.61 11.21 -6.89
N GLN A 395 9.11 10.44 -5.93
CA GLN A 395 8.44 10.98 -4.74
C GLN A 395 9.38 11.89 -3.93
N ARG A 396 10.62 11.46 -3.72
CA ARG A 396 11.63 12.26 -3.01
C ARG A 396 12.04 13.49 -3.80
N VAL A 397 12.14 13.41 -5.14
CA VAL A 397 12.36 14.59 -5.99
C VAL A 397 11.19 15.57 -5.92
N ALA A 398 9.94 15.07 -5.88
CA ALA A 398 8.75 15.91 -5.70
C ALA A 398 8.74 16.61 -4.33
N LEU A 399 9.22 15.93 -3.28
CA LEU A 399 9.41 16.54 -1.97
C LEU A 399 10.45 17.66 -2.00
N ALA A 400 11.64 17.43 -2.60
CA ALA A 400 12.66 18.46 -2.79
C ALA A 400 12.09 19.69 -3.52
N ARG A 401 11.31 19.45 -4.60
CA ARG A 401 10.62 20.49 -5.37
C ARG A 401 9.70 21.35 -4.51
N ALA A 402 8.89 20.73 -3.65
CA ALA A 402 7.96 21.46 -2.78
C ALA A 402 8.69 22.25 -1.68
N LEU A 403 9.71 21.64 -1.05
CA LEU A 403 10.48 22.26 0.03
C LEU A 403 11.37 23.40 -0.46
N LEU A 404 11.77 23.39 -1.73
CA LEU A 404 12.55 24.46 -2.34
C LEU A 404 11.86 25.82 -2.27
N LEU A 405 10.53 25.85 -2.30
CA LEU A 405 9.71 27.08 -2.29
C LEU A 405 9.43 27.62 -0.87
N GLU A 406 9.97 27.00 0.17
CA GLU A 406 9.79 27.40 1.58
C GLU A 406 8.33 27.62 1.97
N PRO A 407 7.47 26.62 1.78
CA PRO A 407 6.03 26.80 2.03
C PRO A 407 5.73 27.04 3.50
N SER A 408 4.65 27.82 3.76
CA SER A 408 4.07 27.96 5.11
C SER A 408 3.15 26.80 5.45
N LEU A 409 2.55 26.17 4.41
CA LEU A 409 1.66 25.01 4.52
C LEU A 409 2.02 23.98 3.47
N ILE A 410 2.21 22.74 3.89
CA ILE A 410 2.41 21.58 3.03
C ILE A 410 1.22 20.63 3.22
N PHE A 411 0.46 20.41 2.16
CA PHE A 411 -0.50 19.32 2.10
C PHE A 411 0.18 18.11 1.46
N ALA A 412 0.49 17.11 2.26
CA ALA A 412 1.20 15.91 1.85
C ALA A 412 0.21 14.76 1.66
N ASP A 413 -0.17 14.47 0.42
CA ASP A 413 -1.15 13.46 0.04
C ASP A 413 -0.46 12.11 -0.13
N GLU A 414 -0.47 11.27 0.90
CA GLU A 414 0.20 9.98 0.96
C GLU A 414 1.66 10.02 0.47
N PRO A 415 2.51 10.91 1.00
CA PRO A 415 3.83 11.23 0.43
C PRO A 415 4.82 10.08 0.51
N THR A 416 4.50 8.99 1.20
CA THR A 416 5.39 7.85 1.42
C THR A 416 4.78 6.50 1.01
N SER A 417 3.60 6.48 0.40
CA SER A 417 2.88 5.25 0.03
C SER A 417 3.60 4.35 -0.99
N ARG A 418 4.59 4.90 -1.70
CA ARG A 418 5.40 4.18 -2.70
C ARG A 418 6.81 3.81 -2.20
N LEU A 419 7.13 4.17 -0.94
CA LEU A 419 8.44 3.98 -0.34
C LEU A 419 8.48 2.70 0.50
N ASP A 420 9.66 2.09 0.59
CA ASP A 420 9.94 1.11 1.63
C ASP A 420 10.11 1.76 3.00
N LEU A 421 10.04 0.97 4.07
CA LEU A 421 10.02 1.47 5.46
C LEU A 421 11.20 2.37 5.82
N LEU A 422 12.42 2.02 5.42
CA LEU A 422 13.61 2.82 5.74
C LEU A 422 13.61 4.15 4.98
N THR A 423 13.28 4.11 3.70
CA THR A 423 13.16 5.32 2.87
C THR A 423 11.98 6.18 3.31
N GLN A 424 10.87 5.59 3.76
CA GLN A 424 9.73 6.28 4.35
C GLN A 424 10.14 7.09 5.58
N GLN A 425 10.82 6.44 6.52
CA GLN A 425 11.31 7.10 7.74
C GLN A 425 12.21 8.30 7.40
N GLN A 426 13.24 8.07 6.58
CA GLN A 426 14.17 9.13 6.16
C GLN A 426 13.45 10.30 5.47
N THR A 427 12.49 10.00 4.59
CA THR A 427 11.74 11.04 3.85
C THR A 427 10.89 11.90 4.79
N LEU A 428 10.23 11.27 5.78
CA LEU A 428 9.44 11.99 6.77
C LEU A 428 10.31 12.81 7.72
N GLU A 429 11.49 12.33 8.10
CA GLU A 429 12.46 13.09 8.90
C GLU A 429 12.94 14.35 8.15
N VAL A 430 13.22 14.26 6.85
CA VAL A 430 13.58 15.43 6.03
C VAL A 430 12.42 16.42 5.93
N LEU A 431 11.18 15.92 5.69
CA LEU A 431 9.98 16.75 5.67
C LEU A 431 9.80 17.51 6.99
N LEU A 432 9.91 16.80 8.12
CA LEU A 432 9.72 17.37 9.46
C LEU A 432 10.80 18.41 9.81
N ARG A 433 12.08 18.06 9.62
CA ARG A 433 13.19 19.02 9.85
C ARG A 433 13.03 20.29 9.02
N SER A 434 12.67 20.13 7.74
CA SER A 434 12.45 21.28 6.84
C SER A 434 11.24 22.11 7.24
N ALA A 435 10.16 21.48 7.70
CA ALA A 435 8.96 22.17 8.18
C ALA A 435 9.23 22.91 9.50
N GLU A 436 9.91 22.29 10.44
CA GLU A 436 10.26 22.86 11.74
C GLU A 436 11.17 24.09 11.62
N ALA A 437 12.21 23.99 10.79
CA ALA A 437 13.12 25.11 10.54
C ALA A 437 12.44 26.39 10.04
N ARG A 438 11.21 26.29 9.48
CA ARG A 438 10.43 27.41 8.90
C ARG A 438 9.10 27.63 9.57
N GLN A 439 8.78 26.86 10.59
CA GLN A 439 7.46 26.84 11.20
C GLN A 439 6.34 26.57 10.16
N SER A 440 6.61 25.71 9.17
CA SER A 440 5.62 25.31 8.18
C SER A 440 4.60 24.37 8.82
N ALA A 441 3.33 24.60 8.56
CA ALA A 441 2.30 23.61 8.90
C ALA A 441 2.37 22.43 7.93
N VAL A 442 2.10 21.23 8.41
CA VAL A 442 2.04 20.02 7.58
C VAL A 442 0.75 19.27 7.84
N LEU A 443 -0.06 19.13 6.79
CA LEU A 443 -1.20 18.22 6.76
C LEU A 443 -0.76 16.93 6.06
N LEU A 444 -0.67 15.83 6.82
CA LEU A 444 -0.28 14.52 6.31
C LEU A 444 -1.52 13.65 6.11
N VAL A 445 -1.83 13.34 4.87
CA VAL A 445 -2.80 12.29 4.54
C VAL A 445 -2.10 10.94 4.59
N THR A 446 -2.65 10.01 5.34
CA THR A 446 -2.17 8.62 5.39
C THR A 446 -3.30 7.67 5.76
N HIS A 447 -3.21 6.44 5.25
CA HIS A 447 -4.06 5.33 5.67
C HIS A 447 -3.43 4.47 6.77
N ASP A 448 -2.14 4.68 7.09
CA ASP A 448 -1.46 4.01 8.19
C ASP A 448 -1.78 4.71 9.52
N ARG A 449 -2.50 3.99 10.40
CA ARG A 449 -2.90 4.48 11.73
C ARG A 449 -1.72 4.75 12.66
N HIS A 450 -0.66 3.95 12.56
CA HIS A 450 0.53 4.13 13.38
C HIS A 450 1.29 5.38 12.98
N LEU A 451 1.42 5.58 11.67
CA LEU A 451 2.01 6.79 11.12
C LEU A 451 1.20 8.05 11.48
N ALA A 452 -0.13 8.00 11.35
CA ALA A 452 -1.00 9.12 11.74
C ALA A 452 -0.84 9.51 13.22
N ARG A 453 -0.81 8.51 14.11
CA ARG A 453 -0.65 8.71 15.55
C ARG A 453 0.74 9.22 15.93
N TRP A 454 1.77 8.70 15.27
CA TRP A 454 3.14 9.18 15.47
C TRP A 454 3.30 10.63 15.03
N PHE A 455 2.74 10.97 13.85
CA PHE A 455 2.90 12.28 13.22
C PHE A 455 2.23 13.38 14.02
N SER A 456 1.01 13.18 14.48
CA SER A 456 0.25 14.19 15.20
C SER A 456 -0.81 13.62 16.13
N PRO A 457 -0.99 14.20 17.34
CA PRO A 457 -2.17 13.95 18.17
C PRO A 457 -3.44 14.59 17.58
N ALA A 458 -3.32 15.66 16.77
CA ALA A 458 -4.43 16.30 16.09
C ALA A 458 -4.76 15.53 14.79
N GLN A 459 -5.95 14.92 14.74
CA GLN A 459 -6.38 14.13 13.59
C GLN A 459 -7.72 14.64 13.05
N VAL A 460 -7.80 14.78 11.73
CA VAL A 460 -9.04 14.96 10.98
C VAL A 460 -9.43 13.63 10.40
N ILE A 461 -10.53 13.06 10.87
CA ILE A 461 -11.04 11.77 10.39
C ILE A 461 -12.23 12.06 9.48
N LEU A 462 -12.08 11.73 8.19
CA LEU A 462 -13.19 11.80 7.23
C LEU A 462 -13.86 10.43 7.19
N ASP A 463 -15.16 10.39 7.51
CA ASP A 463 -15.97 9.15 7.48
C ASP A 463 -16.98 9.22 6.33
N THR A 464 -17.18 8.09 5.64
CA THR A 464 -18.14 7.97 4.52
C THR A 464 -19.57 7.72 4.97
N ARG A 465 -19.85 7.68 6.27
CA ARG A 465 -21.17 7.37 6.81
C ARG A 465 -22.06 8.62 6.89
N SER A 466 -22.59 9.06 5.75
CA SER A 466 -23.80 9.89 5.70
C SER A 466 -24.51 9.72 4.37
N ASN A 467 -25.03 8.50 4.11
CA ASN A 467 -26.07 8.32 3.11
C ASN A 467 -27.39 8.03 3.85
N PRO A 468 -28.38 8.95 3.85
CA PRO A 468 -29.64 8.77 4.58
C PRO A 468 -30.63 7.83 3.90
N ASP A 469 -30.26 7.12 2.81
CA ASP A 469 -31.17 6.27 2.03
C ASP A 469 -31.02 4.76 2.28
N THR A 470 -30.88 4.36 3.54
CA THR A 470 -31.23 2.99 3.97
C THR A 470 -32.07 3.08 5.22
N THR A 471 -33.37 3.15 5.00
CA THR A 471 -34.40 2.95 6.02
C THR A 471 -34.28 1.56 6.61
N ALA A 472 -33.96 1.46 7.89
CA ALA A 472 -34.66 0.70 8.92
C ALA A 472 -33.83 0.58 10.20
N ASP A 473 -34.44 1.07 11.26
CA ASP A 473 -34.26 0.70 12.67
C ASP A 473 -32.86 0.79 13.33
N SER A 474 -32.62 1.93 13.97
CA SER A 474 -32.24 1.95 15.38
C SER A 474 -32.03 3.40 15.87
N SER A 475 -32.89 3.80 16.79
CA SER A 475 -32.81 5.00 17.61
C SER A 475 -31.49 5.06 18.37
N HIS A 476 -30.56 5.92 17.96
CA HIS A 476 -29.60 6.61 18.83
C HIS A 476 -29.02 7.79 18.03
N GLY A 477 -29.29 8.99 18.52
CA GLY A 477 -28.78 10.23 17.93
C GLY A 477 -27.25 10.24 17.90
N SER A 478 -26.70 10.30 16.70
CA SER A 478 -25.28 10.52 16.49
C SER A 478 -25.06 11.90 15.90
N ASP A 479 -24.51 12.75 16.73
CA ASP A 479 -24.02 14.09 16.42
C ASP A 479 -22.90 14.01 15.38
N HIS A 480 -23.11 14.61 14.21
CA HIS A 480 -22.15 14.66 13.12
C HIS A 480 -21.13 15.78 13.37
N SER A 481 -20.15 15.54 14.23
CA SER A 481 -19.04 16.47 14.43
C SER A 481 -17.71 15.81 14.09
N VAL A 482 -16.98 16.40 13.16
CA VAL A 482 -15.54 16.19 13.02
C VAL A 482 -14.92 16.66 14.34
N ARG A 483 -14.54 15.72 15.20
CA ARG A 483 -13.89 16.06 16.47
C ARG A 483 -12.41 16.36 16.22
N SER A 484 -12.07 17.63 16.19
CA SER A 484 -10.73 18.09 16.56
C SER A 484 -10.64 18.05 18.08
N LEU A 485 -9.84 17.15 18.66
CA LEU A 485 -9.59 17.16 20.09
C LEU A 485 -8.64 18.32 20.43
N PRO A 486 -8.97 19.16 21.43
CA PRO A 486 -8.05 20.19 21.90
C PRO A 486 -6.82 19.54 22.55
N PRO A 487 -5.64 20.18 22.50
CA PRO A 487 -4.43 19.68 23.13
C PRO A 487 -4.65 19.62 24.65
N GLY A 488 -4.58 18.41 25.24
CA GLY A 488 -4.67 18.22 26.68
C GLY A 488 -5.65 17.13 27.17
N VAL A 489 -6.36 16.43 26.30
CA VAL A 489 -7.26 15.34 26.72
C VAL A 489 -6.49 14.01 26.61
N PRO A 490 -6.33 13.24 27.71
CA PRO A 490 -5.70 11.94 27.66
C PRO A 490 -6.55 10.96 26.83
N PRO A 491 -5.93 9.98 26.11
CA PRO A 491 -6.66 9.05 25.26
C PRO A 491 -7.63 8.21 26.09
N LEU A 492 -8.85 8.03 25.58
CA LEU A 492 -9.88 7.13 26.08
C LEU A 492 -9.42 5.65 25.98
N SER A 493 -8.45 5.25 26.79
CA SER A 493 -8.05 3.84 27.02
C SER A 493 -8.58 3.27 28.33
N ALA A 494 -9.69 3.78 28.86
CA ALA A 494 -10.26 3.36 30.13
C ALA A 494 -11.73 2.92 30.04
N ALA A 495 -12.12 2.13 29.03
CA ALA A 495 -13.44 1.49 28.99
C ALA A 495 -13.46 0.19 28.17
N LEU A 496 -12.48 -0.69 28.39
CA LEU A 496 -12.64 -2.11 28.09
C LEU A 496 -12.48 -2.88 29.41
N ARG A 497 -13.52 -2.82 30.22
CA ARG A 497 -13.69 -3.78 31.32
C ARG A 497 -14.05 -5.13 30.72
N THR A 498 -13.22 -6.10 30.96
CA THR A 498 -13.43 -7.53 30.77
C THR A 498 -14.80 -7.96 31.29
N PRO A 499 -15.56 -8.81 30.57
CA PRO A 499 -16.70 -9.50 31.14
C PRO A 499 -16.20 -10.56 32.13
N GLN A 500 -16.67 -10.47 33.37
CA GLN A 500 -16.50 -11.49 34.39
C GLN A 500 -17.05 -12.84 33.92
N ALA A 501 -16.27 -13.88 34.17
CA ALA A 501 -16.64 -15.26 33.95
C ALA A 501 -17.96 -15.61 34.65
N ALA A 502 -18.98 -15.94 33.86
CA ALA A 502 -20.19 -16.58 34.33
C ALA A 502 -19.89 -18.06 34.58
N GLN A 503 -20.03 -18.49 35.83
CA GLN A 503 -19.89 -19.87 36.26
C GLN A 503 -20.89 -20.79 35.57
N HIS A 504 -20.39 -21.76 34.84
CA HIS A 504 -21.19 -22.86 34.29
C HIS A 504 -21.70 -23.76 35.41
N ARG A 505 -23.01 -23.76 35.63
CA ARG A 505 -23.72 -24.85 36.25
C ARG A 505 -24.00 -25.93 35.22
N ALA A 506 -23.52 -27.13 35.47
CA ALA A 506 -23.79 -28.33 34.68
C ALA A 506 -25.26 -28.76 34.78
N PRO A 507 -25.90 -29.19 33.69
CA PRO A 507 -27.21 -29.85 33.77
C PRO A 507 -27.05 -31.35 34.06
N ARG A 508 -27.91 -31.80 35.00
CA ARG A 508 -28.07 -33.19 35.42
C ARG A 508 -28.49 -34.11 34.25
N ARG A 509 -27.92 -35.29 34.26
CA ARG A 509 -28.38 -36.45 33.46
C ARG A 509 -29.80 -36.86 33.82
N ALA A 510 -30.60 -37.18 32.83
CA ALA A 510 -31.79 -38.01 32.95
C ALA A 510 -31.73 -39.19 31.95
N PRO A 511 -32.39 -40.32 32.24
CA PRO A 511 -31.90 -41.63 31.84
C PRO A 511 -32.47 -42.16 30.53
N ALA A 512 -31.80 -43.20 30.03
CA ALA A 512 -32.10 -43.97 28.83
C ALA A 512 -33.50 -44.61 28.90
N ALA A 513 -34.22 -44.62 27.76
CA ALA A 513 -35.25 -45.60 27.49
C ALA A 513 -35.04 -46.18 26.09
N VAL A 514 -34.95 -47.45 26.07
CA VAL A 514 -34.94 -48.50 25.05
C VAL A 514 -36.10 -48.34 24.08
N ARG A 515 -35.87 -48.35 22.79
CA ARG A 515 -36.22 -49.33 21.73
C ARG A 515 -35.64 -48.94 20.40
#